data_20d78cf450b26461855274dd00fdb98b
#
_entry.id   20d78cf450b26461855274dd00fdb98b
#
_cell.length_a   1.000
_cell.length_b   1.000
_cell.length_c   1.000
_cell.angle_alpha   90.00
_cell.angle_beta   90.00
_cell.angle_gamma   90.00
#
_symmetry.space_group_name_H-M   'P 1'
#
loop_
_entity.id
_entity.type
_entity.pdbx_description
1 polymer ?
#
loop_
_entity_poly.entity_id
_entity_poly.type
_entity_poly.pdbx_seq_one_letter_code
_entity_poly.pdbx_strand_id
1 'polypeptide(L)'
;MSRTLRVLALFLIAFSVPSGASQQEAPYTYAITGARIVPVSGATIENGTVVFSGGVIGAVGSNVTVPAGAITIAGKGLTVYPGLIDMGSSAGLEAPAIPRAENPQTTEDNERVKRDTLLRAHLRAADHMNPTASSLSKSAEAGITAILATPGSDGIRGQSALVLTSIGADLPQIGALADDRRGGLVLRTPVALHVGTADSPAGGNAYPNSLMGIIAFNRQAFLDAQWYQQAKNRPHSAALEAMQPALAGRLPVAFRASTSREVMRALDMAKAFKLDPIITAARQVDDVTADLKAANARVIYSLNFPTRRPSLAPDADEPLSVLRERANAPKGPAVLDKAGVLFAFESAGLSDPKDFLKNAQKTVANGLSKDAALKALTLNAATLAGAGDRIGSLDRGKIANLIVTEGDLFDEKTAIKHVFVNGRPVKLN
;
A
#
# COMPACT_ATOMS: atom_id res chain seq x y z
N MET A 1 31.07 68.22 54.27
CA MET A 1 31.48 67.52 53.02
C MET A 1 31.63 66.03 53.36
N SER A 2 30.61 65.27 53.08
CA SER A 2 30.60 63.81 53.36
C SER A 2 30.00 63.06 52.17
N ARG A 3 30.80 62.30 51.46
CA ARG A 3 30.39 61.45 50.32
C ARG A 3 29.89 60.11 50.85
N THR A 4 28.62 59.85 50.76
CA THR A 4 28.00 58.55 51.03
C THR A 4 28.11 57.66 49.82
N LEU A 5 28.87 56.55 49.99
CA LEU A 5 29.05 55.45 49.03
C LEU A 5 27.83 54.49 49.12
N ARG A 6 27.02 54.40 48.10
CA ARG A 6 25.94 53.40 48.02
C ARG A 6 26.49 52.15 47.35
N VAL A 7 26.59 51.07 48.11
CA VAL A 7 26.91 49.72 47.65
C VAL A 7 25.62 49.10 47.13
N LEU A 8 25.56 48.80 45.81
CA LEU A 8 24.47 48.09 45.18
C LEU A 8 24.78 46.58 45.22
N ALA A 9 24.10 45.83 46.07
CA ALA A 9 24.23 44.37 46.13
C ALA A 9 23.36 43.74 45.03
N LEU A 10 23.98 43.13 44.00
CA LEU A 10 23.32 42.37 42.97
C LEU A 10 23.05 40.94 43.51
N PHE A 11 21.81 40.60 43.78
CA PHE A 11 21.35 39.24 44.04
C PHE A 11 21.23 38.48 42.71
N LEU A 12 22.17 37.57 42.44
CA LEU A 12 22.06 36.56 41.39
C LEU A 12 21.15 35.46 41.88
N ILE A 13 19.89 35.45 41.43
CA ILE A 13 18.98 34.33 41.60
C ILE A 13 19.34 33.30 40.49
N ALA A 14 20.05 32.24 40.87
CA ALA A 14 20.29 31.11 40.01
C ALA A 14 18.99 30.29 39.91
N PHE A 15 18.27 30.44 38.79
CA PHE A 15 17.20 29.53 38.41
C PHE A 15 17.83 28.19 38.00
N SER A 16 17.82 27.23 38.89
CA SER A 16 18.07 25.81 38.57
C SER A 16 16.83 25.30 37.82
N VAL A 17 16.91 25.27 36.49
CA VAL A 17 15.96 24.55 35.63
C VAL A 17 16.22 23.05 35.87
N PRO A 18 15.25 22.29 36.42
CA PRO A 18 15.42 20.84 36.47
C PRO A 18 15.47 20.34 35.03
N SER A 19 16.62 19.89 34.58
CA SER A 19 16.75 19.09 33.36
C SER A 19 16.05 17.76 33.61
N GLY A 20 14.74 17.74 33.38
CA GLY A 20 13.98 16.51 33.20
C GLY A 20 14.49 15.84 31.93
N ALA A 21 15.57 15.08 32.05
CA ALA A 21 15.91 14.10 31.04
C ALA A 21 14.72 13.14 30.98
N SER A 22 13.88 13.26 29.95
CA SER A 22 12.93 12.22 29.62
C SER A 22 13.75 10.95 29.45
N GLN A 23 13.64 10.02 30.36
CA GLN A 23 14.19 8.67 30.21
C GLN A 23 13.44 8.08 29.02
N GLN A 24 14.07 8.14 27.85
CA GLN A 24 13.62 7.45 26.67
C GLN A 24 13.75 5.96 27.02
N GLU A 25 12.62 5.29 27.28
CA GLU A 25 12.63 3.86 27.54
C GLU A 25 13.40 3.18 26.42
N ALA A 26 14.36 2.33 26.81
CA ALA A 26 15.14 1.57 25.84
C ALA A 26 14.17 0.74 24.98
N PRO A 27 14.34 0.73 23.66
CA PRO A 27 13.42 0.02 22.77
C PRO A 27 13.40 -1.46 23.15
N TYR A 28 12.20 -2.01 23.34
CA TYR A 28 12.05 -3.43 23.67
C TYR A 28 12.75 -4.28 22.61
N THR A 29 13.55 -5.24 23.07
CA THR A 29 14.16 -6.26 22.23
C THR A 29 13.31 -7.51 22.33
N TYR A 30 12.93 -8.07 21.21
CA TYR A 30 12.20 -9.32 21.10
C TYR A 30 13.07 -10.40 20.47
N ALA A 31 12.89 -11.64 20.92
CA ALA A 31 13.50 -12.82 20.33
C ALA A 31 12.44 -13.93 20.14
N ILE A 32 12.22 -14.39 18.92
CA ILE A 32 11.39 -15.57 18.64
C ILE A 32 12.37 -16.71 18.42
N THR A 33 12.34 -17.73 19.29
CA THR A 33 13.35 -18.79 19.34
C THR A 33 12.78 -20.15 19.01
N GLY A 34 13.55 -20.97 18.27
CA GLY A 34 13.14 -22.34 17.97
C GLY A 34 11.95 -22.44 16.99
N ALA A 35 11.74 -21.41 16.18
CA ALA A 35 10.67 -21.39 15.18
C ALA A 35 11.15 -21.85 13.80
N ARG A 36 10.23 -22.30 12.97
CA ARG A 36 10.45 -22.35 11.54
C ARG A 36 10.41 -20.94 10.97
N ILE A 37 11.44 -20.53 10.24
CA ILE A 37 11.53 -19.18 9.70
C ILE A 37 11.53 -19.24 8.17
N VAL A 38 10.62 -18.53 7.52
CA VAL A 38 10.52 -18.39 6.07
C VAL A 38 10.89 -16.96 5.67
N PRO A 39 12.17 -16.69 5.36
CA PRO A 39 12.63 -15.31 5.14
C PRO A 39 12.17 -14.71 3.81
N VAL A 40 11.75 -15.51 2.85
CA VAL A 40 11.36 -15.16 1.46
C VAL A 40 12.54 -14.77 0.56
N SER A 41 13.55 -14.12 1.10
CA SER A 41 14.80 -13.77 0.41
C SER A 41 15.82 -14.90 0.32
N GLY A 42 15.63 -15.97 1.10
CA GLY A 42 16.53 -17.10 1.21
C GLY A 42 15.83 -18.40 1.58
N ALA A 43 16.62 -19.43 1.89
CA ALA A 43 16.11 -20.74 2.27
C ALA A 43 15.38 -20.68 3.63
N THR A 44 14.38 -21.56 3.81
CA THR A 44 13.69 -21.77 5.08
C THR A 44 14.66 -22.31 6.14
N ILE A 45 14.54 -21.83 7.37
CA ILE A 45 15.31 -22.27 8.54
C ILE A 45 14.35 -23.01 9.48
N GLU A 46 14.52 -24.31 9.63
CA GLU A 46 13.55 -25.16 10.36
C GLU A 46 13.55 -24.96 11.89
N ASN A 47 14.67 -24.58 12.46
CA ASN A 47 14.81 -24.30 13.90
C ASN A 47 15.68 -23.05 14.08
N GLY A 48 15.06 -21.89 13.91
CA GLY A 48 15.75 -20.63 13.88
C GLY A 48 15.32 -19.66 14.97
N THR A 49 16.05 -18.56 15.03
CA THR A 49 15.77 -17.44 15.92
C THR A 49 15.75 -16.14 15.12
N VAL A 50 14.74 -15.31 15.37
CA VAL A 50 14.64 -13.93 14.87
C VAL A 50 14.77 -12.99 16.08
N VAL A 51 15.73 -12.07 16.03
CA VAL A 51 15.91 -11.02 17.03
C VAL A 51 15.66 -9.67 16.38
N PHE A 52 14.84 -8.85 17.01
CA PHE A 52 14.56 -7.48 16.54
C PHE A 52 14.44 -6.51 17.72
N SER A 53 14.89 -5.28 17.49
CA SER A 53 14.90 -4.22 18.50
C SER A 53 14.75 -2.85 17.81
N GLY A 54 14.08 -1.90 18.45
CA GLY A 54 13.91 -0.56 17.91
C GLY A 54 13.23 -0.53 16.52
N GLY A 55 12.35 -1.49 16.26
CA GLY A 55 11.65 -1.58 14.98
C GLY A 55 12.42 -2.27 13.85
N VAL A 56 13.64 -2.76 14.08
CA VAL A 56 14.53 -3.30 13.05
C VAL A 56 14.95 -4.74 13.38
N ILE A 57 15.01 -5.58 12.35
CA ILE A 57 15.52 -6.95 12.45
C ILE A 57 17.05 -6.89 12.65
N GLY A 58 17.51 -7.35 13.83
CA GLY A 58 18.93 -7.38 14.17
C GLY A 58 19.64 -8.64 13.68
N ALA A 59 18.98 -9.80 13.79
CA ALA A 59 19.55 -11.07 13.38
C ALA A 59 18.45 -12.10 13.06
N VAL A 60 18.72 -12.96 12.07
CA VAL A 60 17.89 -14.12 11.68
C VAL A 60 18.83 -15.29 11.36
N GLY A 61 18.59 -16.46 11.93
CA GLY A 61 19.42 -17.64 11.66
C GLY A 61 19.17 -18.79 12.62
N SER A 62 19.87 -19.90 12.42
CA SER A 62 19.83 -21.10 13.31
C SER A 62 20.66 -20.89 14.58
N ASN A 63 21.74 -20.10 14.51
CA ASN A 63 22.71 -19.91 15.59
C ASN A 63 22.76 -18.43 16.05
N VAL A 64 21.58 -17.84 16.30
CA VAL A 64 21.49 -16.45 16.76
C VAL A 64 21.52 -16.40 18.29
N THR A 65 22.43 -15.62 18.82
CA THR A 65 22.50 -15.36 20.29
C THR A 65 21.37 -14.39 20.66
N VAL A 66 20.58 -14.79 21.66
CA VAL A 66 19.52 -13.95 22.21
C VAL A 66 20.16 -12.93 23.17
N PRO A 67 19.95 -11.62 22.96
CA PRO A 67 20.45 -10.59 23.86
C PRO A 67 19.88 -10.72 25.27
N ALA A 68 20.68 -10.39 26.29
CA ALA A 68 20.20 -10.33 27.67
C ALA A 68 19.07 -9.29 27.81
N GLY A 69 18.00 -9.65 28.52
CA GLY A 69 16.83 -8.77 28.70
C GLY A 69 15.85 -8.77 27.53
N ALA A 70 16.07 -9.55 26.48
CA ALA A 70 15.11 -9.69 25.41
C ALA A 70 13.82 -10.42 25.86
N ILE A 71 12.68 -9.90 25.43
CA ILE A 71 11.38 -10.57 25.60
C ILE A 71 11.36 -11.77 24.66
N THR A 72 11.42 -12.98 25.23
CA THR A 72 11.52 -14.20 24.43
C THR A 72 10.16 -14.84 24.20
N ILE A 73 9.89 -15.19 22.95
CA ILE A 73 8.72 -15.96 22.52
C ILE A 73 9.19 -17.35 22.09
N ALA A 74 8.67 -18.38 22.75
CA ALA A 74 8.94 -19.77 22.38
C ALA A 74 8.24 -20.11 21.06
N GLY A 75 9.04 -20.33 20.00
CA GLY A 75 8.55 -20.55 18.65
C GLY A 75 8.41 -22.00 18.24
N LYS A 76 8.59 -22.97 19.15
CA LYS A 76 8.43 -24.40 18.83
C LYS A 76 7.03 -24.70 18.29
N GLY A 77 6.94 -25.26 17.08
CA GLY A 77 5.68 -25.50 16.39
C GLY A 77 5.08 -24.27 15.68
N LEU A 78 5.76 -23.13 15.77
CA LEU A 78 5.35 -21.90 15.10
C LEU A 78 6.21 -21.63 13.86
N THR A 79 5.62 -20.91 12.90
CA THR A 79 6.31 -20.44 11.69
C THR A 79 6.31 -18.91 11.65
N VAL A 80 7.46 -18.31 11.37
CA VAL A 80 7.63 -16.87 11.23
C VAL A 80 7.75 -16.49 9.76
N TYR A 81 6.90 -15.57 9.32
CA TYR A 81 6.88 -15.01 7.96
C TYR A 81 7.06 -13.48 8.02
N PRO A 82 7.51 -12.84 6.92
CA PRO A 82 7.35 -11.39 6.78
C PRO A 82 5.88 -11.01 6.88
N GLY A 83 5.61 -9.82 7.40
CA GLY A 83 4.26 -9.29 7.44
C GLY A 83 3.68 -9.11 6.04
N LEU A 84 2.37 -9.35 5.90
CA LEU A 84 1.68 -9.25 4.63
C LEU A 84 1.58 -7.77 4.19
N ILE A 85 1.59 -7.55 2.88
CA ILE A 85 1.49 -6.24 2.25
C ILE A 85 0.31 -6.24 1.28
N ASP A 86 -0.65 -5.38 1.53
CA ASP A 86 -1.81 -5.17 0.66
C ASP A 86 -1.54 -4.01 -0.30
N MET A 87 -1.52 -4.28 -1.59
CA MET A 87 -1.15 -3.30 -2.62
C MET A 87 -2.31 -2.46 -3.16
N GLY A 88 -3.45 -2.41 -2.43
CA GLY A 88 -4.58 -1.56 -2.80
C GLY A 88 -5.64 -1.52 -1.71
N SER A 89 -5.52 -0.55 -0.82
CA SER A 89 -6.44 -0.37 0.30
C SER A 89 -6.80 1.10 0.50
N SER A 90 -8.00 1.33 1.02
CA SER A 90 -8.43 2.64 1.51
C SER A 90 -8.42 2.72 3.04
N ALA A 91 -7.90 1.71 3.74
CA ALA A 91 -7.83 1.72 5.19
C ALA A 91 -7.06 2.94 5.69
N GLY A 92 -7.62 3.66 6.64
CA GLY A 92 -7.03 4.88 7.17
C GLY A 92 -7.01 6.08 6.25
N LEU A 93 -7.49 5.96 5.01
CA LEU A 93 -7.53 7.07 4.07
C LEU A 93 -8.81 7.89 4.25
N GLU A 94 -8.68 9.16 4.57
CA GLU A 94 -9.80 10.09 4.59
C GLU A 94 -10.01 10.66 3.18
N ALA A 95 -11.27 10.65 2.73
CA ALA A 95 -11.58 11.19 1.42
C ALA A 95 -11.28 12.70 1.41
N PRO A 96 -10.38 13.18 0.52
CA PRO A 96 -10.14 14.61 0.42
C PRO A 96 -11.41 15.33 -0.03
N ALA A 97 -11.67 16.48 0.53
CA ALA A 97 -12.82 17.30 0.16
C ALA A 97 -12.82 17.54 -1.37
N ILE A 98 -13.95 17.24 -1.99
CA ILE A 98 -14.19 17.61 -3.39
C ILE A 98 -14.63 19.08 -3.37
N PRO A 99 -13.92 19.98 -4.08
CA PRO A 99 -14.38 21.35 -4.22
C PRO A 99 -15.80 21.33 -4.79
N ARG A 100 -16.78 21.76 -4.01
CA ARG A 100 -18.12 21.98 -4.53
C ARG A 100 -18.13 23.39 -5.11
N ALA A 101 -18.46 23.52 -6.39
CA ALA A 101 -18.86 24.83 -6.89
C ALA A 101 -20.14 25.23 -6.15
N GLU A 102 -20.14 26.42 -5.59
CA GLU A 102 -21.35 27.01 -5.08
C GLU A 102 -22.31 27.21 -6.27
N ASN A 103 -23.35 26.36 -6.37
CA ASN A 103 -24.39 26.38 -7.39
C ASN A 103 -23.90 26.55 -8.84
N PRO A 104 -23.40 25.51 -9.51
CA PRO A 104 -23.08 25.63 -10.92
C PRO A 104 -24.33 25.94 -11.73
N GLN A 105 -24.37 27.13 -12.34
CA GLN A 105 -25.55 27.63 -13.04
C GLN A 105 -25.49 27.31 -14.54
N THR A 106 -24.30 27.08 -15.06
CA THR A 106 -24.05 26.83 -16.49
C THR A 106 -23.48 25.44 -16.77
N THR A 107 -23.54 25.01 -18.01
CA THR A 107 -22.90 23.77 -18.48
C THR A 107 -21.38 23.85 -18.28
N GLU A 108 -20.79 25.01 -18.58
CA GLU A 108 -19.35 25.28 -18.43
C GLU A 108 -18.90 25.17 -16.97
N ASP A 109 -19.71 25.67 -16.03
CA ASP A 109 -19.43 25.50 -14.58
C ASP A 109 -19.44 24.03 -14.17
N ASN A 110 -20.42 23.27 -14.63
CA ASN A 110 -20.51 21.84 -14.37
C ASN A 110 -19.33 21.07 -14.95
N GLU A 111 -18.90 21.39 -16.16
CA GLU A 111 -17.74 20.78 -16.81
C GLU A 111 -16.45 21.12 -16.07
N ARG A 112 -16.27 22.37 -15.63
CA ARG A 112 -15.14 22.78 -14.83
C ARG A 112 -15.06 22.00 -13.50
N VAL A 113 -16.16 21.94 -12.76
CA VAL A 113 -16.23 21.18 -11.48
C VAL A 113 -15.91 19.72 -11.70
N LYS A 114 -16.46 19.13 -12.78
CA LYS A 114 -16.21 17.71 -13.09
C LYS A 114 -14.75 17.48 -13.49
N ARG A 115 -14.15 18.37 -14.28
CA ARG A 115 -12.74 18.33 -14.62
C ARG A 115 -11.84 18.42 -13.36
N ASP A 116 -12.12 19.38 -12.46
CA ASP A 116 -11.36 19.53 -11.22
C ASP A 116 -11.53 18.31 -10.28
N THR A 117 -12.67 17.63 -10.35
CA THR A 117 -12.92 16.38 -9.64
C THR A 117 -12.14 15.20 -10.22
N LEU A 118 -11.96 15.16 -11.54
CA LEU A 118 -11.33 14.04 -12.24
C LEU A 118 -9.83 14.23 -12.47
N LEU A 119 -9.31 15.46 -12.49
CA LEU A 119 -7.89 15.77 -12.67
C LEU A 119 -7.25 16.14 -11.34
N ARG A 120 -6.95 15.14 -10.53
CA ARG A 120 -6.46 15.29 -9.15
C ARG A 120 -5.04 14.73 -8.94
N ALA A 121 -4.20 14.77 -9.96
CA ALA A 121 -2.84 14.22 -9.93
C ALA A 121 -1.99 14.71 -8.74
N HIS A 122 -2.26 15.93 -8.23
CA HIS A 122 -1.56 16.56 -7.11
C HIS A 122 -1.95 16.02 -5.74
N LEU A 123 -3.07 15.28 -5.63
CA LEU A 123 -3.46 14.69 -4.36
C LEU A 123 -2.52 13.55 -3.99
N ARG A 124 -2.03 13.59 -2.77
CA ARG A 124 -1.15 12.57 -2.22
C ARG A 124 -1.88 11.81 -1.12
N ALA A 125 -2.01 10.50 -1.25
CA ALA A 125 -2.65 9.67 -0.23
C ALA A 125 -2.03 9.88 1.16
N ALA A 126 -0.71 10.06 1.22
CA ALA A 126 0.01 10.34 2.46
C ALA A 126 -0.55 11.54 3.24
N ASP A 127 -1.07 12.57 2.53
CA ASP A 127 -1.57 13.80 3.14
C ASP A 127 -2.96 13.64 3.79
N HIS A 128 -3.63 12.54 3.47
CA HIS A 128 -5.00 12.22 3.90
C HIS A 128 -5.08 10.98 4.78
N MET A 129 -3.94 10.48 5.29
CA MET A 129 -3.92 9.34 6.18
C MET A 129 -4.31 9.72 7.60
N ASN A 130 -5.27 8.98 8.17
CA ASN A 130 -5.59 9.03 9.59
C ASN A 130 -4.88 7.86 10.30
N PRO A 131 -3.81 8.11 11.06
CA PRO A 131 -3.02 7.06 11.70
C PRO A 131 -3.75 6.31 12.81
N THR A 132 -4.84 6.87 13.32
CA THR A 132 -5.64 6.28 14.41
C THR A 132 -6.89 5.57 13.91
N ALA A 133 -7.07 5.46 12.60
CA ALA A 133 -8.24 4.80 12.02
C ALA A 133 -8.31 3.32 12.43
N SER A 134 -9.45 2.88 12.93
CA SER A 134 -9.69 1.48 13.32
C SER A 134 -9.53 0.47 12.17
N SER A 135 -9.70 0.91 10.92
CA SER A 135 -9.47 0.09 9.74
C SER A 135 -8.00 -0.33 9.57
N LEU A 136 -7.05 0.52 9.98
CA LEU A 136 -5.62 0.16 10.01
C LEU A 136 -5.36 -0.93 11.05
N SER A 137 -5.89 -0.78 12.27
CA SER A 137 -5.72 -1.77 13.33
C SER A 137 -6.32 -3.13 12.92
N LYS A 138 -7.50 -3.15 12.32
CA LYS A 138 -8.13 -4.38 11.79
C LYS A 138 -7.27 -5.04 10.71
N SER A 139 -6.64 -4.25 9.84
CA SER A 139 -5.70 -4.79 8.85
C SER A 139 -4.47 -5.42 9.53
N ALA A 140 -3.91 -4.76 10.55
CA ALA A 140 -2.80 -5.30 11.34
C ALA A 140 -3.18 -6.61 12.03
N GLU A 141 -4.37 -6.70 12.66
CA GLU A 141 -4.88 -7.94 13.28
C GLU A 141 -5.00 -9.09 12.28
N ALA A 142 -5.29 -8.80 11.01
CA ALA A 142 -5.33 -9.79 9.94
C ALA A 142 -3.93 -10.17 9.39
N GLY A 143 -2.83 -9.66 9.98
CA GLY A 143 -1.46 -9.93 9.54
C GLY A 143 -0.97 -9.01 8.42
N ILE A 144 -1.77 -8.05 7.98
CA ILE A 144 -1.37 -7.06 6.98
C ILE A 144 -0.61 -5.95 7.71
N THR A 145 0.70 -5.88 7.54
CA THR A 145 1.58 -4.96 8.27
C THR A 145 1.85 -3.66 7.53
N ALA A 146 1.62 -3.65 6.23
CA ALA A 146 1.71 -2.46 5.39
C ALA A 146 0.64 -2.48 4.29
N ILE A 147 0.18 -1.31 3.89
CA ILE A 147 -0.78 -1.14 2.79
C ILE A 147 -0.31 -0.09 1.81
N LEU A 148 -0.63 -0.26 0.55
CA LEU A 148 -0.59 0.82 -0.43
C LEU A 148 -1.91 1.57 -0.35
N ALA A 149 -1.91 2.72 0.33
CA ALA A 149 -3.05 3.61 0.38
C ALA A 149 -3.26 4.25 -1.00
N THR A 150 -4.39 3.91 -1.65
CA THR A 150 -4.70 4.35 -3.01
C THR A 150 -5.80 5.39 -3.01
N PRO A 151 -5.61 6.55 -3.68
CA PRO A 151 -6.65 7.56 -3.79
C PRO A 151 -7.90 7.00 -4.45
N GLY A 152 -9.06 7.35 -3.92
CA GLY A 152 -10.36 7.02 -4.51
C GLY A 152 -10.74 7.99 -5.64
N SER A 153 -11.79 7.69 -6.39
CA SER A 153 -12.39 8.40 -7.53
C SER A 153 -11.89 7.94 -8.91
N ASP A 154 -12.51 8.49 -9.96
CA ASP A 154 -12.21 8.20 -11.36
C ASP A 154 -11.26 9.23 -11.97
N GLY A 155 -10.85 9.04 -13.21
CA GLY A 155 -9.92 9.94 -13.88
C GLY A 155 -8.49 9.84 -13.37
N ILE A 156 -7.81 10.98 -13.28
CA ILE A 156 -6.46 11.07 -12.69
C ILE A 156 -6.60 11.27 -11.18
N ARG A 157 -6.48 10.18 -10.42
CA ARG A 157 -6.93 10.10 -9.02
C ARG A 157 -6.01 10.76 -8.00
N GLY A 158 -4.72 10.85 -8.30
CA GLY A 158 -3.68 11.25 -7.35
C GLY A 158 -2.61 10.18 -7.16
N GLN A 159 -1.80 10.35 -6.14
CA GLN A 159 -0.60 9.56 -5.89
C GLN A 159 -0.77 8.70 -4.64
N SER A 160 -0.45 7.41 -4.76
CA SER A 160 -0.48 6.47 -3.65
C SER A 160 0.71 6.61 -2.70
N ALA A 161 0.54 6.08 -1.49
CA ALA A 161 1.57 6.00 -0.48
C ALA A 161 1.59 4.60 0.16
N LEU A 162 2.78 4.06 0.39
CA LEU A 162 2.97 2.85 1.18
C LEU A 162 3.04 3.25 2.65
N VAL A 163 2.16 2.69 3.48
CA VAL A 163 2.03 3.04 4.90
C VAL A 163 2.00 1.79 5.77
N LEU A 164 2.43 1.91 7.01
CA LEU A 164 2.29 0.88 8.05
C LEU A 164 0.83 0.83 8.53
N THR A 165 0.37 -0.32 8.99
CA THR A 165 -1.00 -0.52 9.49
C THR A 165 -1.16 -0.25 10.99
N SER A 166 -0.07 -0.14 11.70
CA SER A 166 -0.08 0.21 13.12
C SER A 166 1.13 1.06 13.46
N ILE A 167 0.92 2.09 14.23
CA ILE A 167 1.99 2.94 14.77
C ILE A 167 2.06 2.90 16.28
N GLY A 168 1.34 2.08 16.99
CA GLY A 168 1.34 2.07 18.46
C GLY A 168 1.17 3.49 19.08
N ALA A 169 0.48 3.61 20.19
CA ALA A 169 0.18 4.92 20.81
C ALA A 169 1.45 5.72 21.25
N ASP A 170 2.58 5.04 21.41
CA ASP A 170 3.80 5.61 22.03
C ASP A 170 5.03 5.56 21.13
N LEU A 171 4.91 5.90 19.85
CA LEU A 171 6.09 5.93 18.99
C LEU A 171 7.07 7.05 19.39
N PRO A 172 8.28 6.70 19.90
CA PRO A 172 9.40 7.60 19.69
C PRO A 172 9.63 7.67 18.18
N GLN A 173 9.75 8.88 17.68
CA GLN A 173 10.05 9.15 16.27
C GLN A 173 11.32 8.35 15.91
N ILE A 174 11.21 7.34 15.04
CA ILE A 174 12.38 6.67 14.49
C ILE A 174 12.96 7.65 13.46
N GLY A 175 13.83 8.53 13.95
CA GLY A 175 14.33 9.70 13.23
C GLY A 175 15.09 9.42 11.94
N ALA A 176 15.42 8.16 11.64
CA ALA A 176 16.12 7.78 10.41
C ALA A 176 15.21 7.26 9.28
N LEU A 177 13.92 7.00 9.58
CA LEU A 177 12.96 6.46 8.61
C LEU A 177 11.80 7.42 8.32
N ALA A 178 11.73 8.53 9.02
CA ALA A 178 10.65 9.49 8.94
C ALA A 178 11.14 10.78 8.27
N ASP A 179 11.13 10.80 6.95
CA ASP A 179 11.05 12.07 6.20
C ASP A 179 9.60 12.58 6.22
N ASP A 180 8.84 12.21 7.27
CA ASP A 180 7.43 12.53 7.36
C ASP A 180 7.07 13.05 8.76
N ARG A 181 6.47 14.22 8.78
CA ARG A 181 5.91 14.90 9.96
C ARG A 181 4.81 14.12 10.68
N ARG A 182 4.46 12.90 10.23
CA ARG A 182 3.37 12.03 10.70
C ARG A 182 3.85 10.78 11.46
N GLY A 183 5.01 10.85 12.09
CA GLY A 183 5.42 9.83 13.06
C GLY A 183 5.81 8.48 12.49
N GLY A 184 6.31 8.41 11.25
CA GLY A 184 6.84 7.15 10.70
C GLY A 184 5.78 6.19 10.15
N LEU A 185 4.52 6.63 9.99
CA LEU A 185 3.47 5.85 9.34
C LEU A 185 3.78 5.61 7.86
N VAL A 186 4.26 6.63 7.15
CA VAL A 186 4.50 6.58 5.72
C VAL A 186 5.89 6.02 5.43
N LEU A 187 5.94 4.86 4.75
CA LEU A 187 7.20 4.25 4.31
C LEU A 187 7.70 4.86 3.01
N ARG A 188 6.81 5.12 2.06
CA ARG A 188 7.15 5.70 0.77
C ARG A 188 6.00 6.52 0.19
N THR A 189 6.30 7.70 -0.33
CA THR A 189 5.38 8.55 -1.09
C THR A 189 6.16 9.48 -2.03
N PRO A 190 5.72 9.68 -3.28
CA PRO A 190 4.69 8.91 -3.96
C PRO A 190 5.19 7.51 -4.37
N VAL A 191 4.24 6.56 -4.54
CA VAL A 191 4.54 5.24 -5.11
C VAL A 191 4.15 5.17 -6.59
N ALA A 192 2.94 5.60 -6.94
CA ALA A 192 2.45 5.65 -8.31
C ALA A 192 1.40 6.76 -8.49
N LEU A 193 1.27 7.25 -9.72
CA LEU A 193 0.11 8.07 -10.15
C LEU A 193 -1.02 7.14 -10.56
N HIS A 194 -2.20 7.29 -9.99
CA HIS A 194 -3.35 6.43 -10.25
C HIS A 194 -4.28 6.99 -11.31
N VAL A 195 -4.68 6.15 -12.28
CA VAL A 195 -5.56 6.47 -13.40
C VAL A 195 -6.69 5.47 -13.48
N GLY A 196 -7.93 5.94 -13.42
CA GLY A 196 -9.13 5.14 -13.69
C GLY A 196 -9.40 5.08 -15.19
N THR A 197 -9.51 3.86 -15.74
CA THR A 197 -9.74 3.64 -17.16
C THR A 197 -11.06 2.94 -17.47
N ALA A 198 -11.75 2.45 -16.45
CA ALA A 198 -12.84 1.51 -16.56
C ALA A 198 -14.20 2.11 -16.24
N ASP A 199 -14.24 3.05 -15.31
CA ASP A 199 -15.51 3.49 -14.76
C ASP A 199 -15.99 4.76 -15.48
N SER A 200 -17.25 4.74 -15.92
CA SER A 200 -17.93 5.96 -16.30
C SER A 200 -18.14 6.79 -15.02
N PRO A 201 -17.71 8.05 -15.02
CA PRO A 201 -17.96 8.92 -13.87
C PRO A 201 -19.46 8.97 -13.59
N ALA A 202 -19.84 8.61 -12.39
CA ALA A 202 -21.23 8.53 -12.01
C ALA A 202 -21.93 9.88 -12.15
N GLY A 203 -23.02 9.91 -12.91
CA GLY A 203 -24.05 10.93 -12.85
C GLY A 203 -23.80 12.22 -13.62
N GLY A 204 -24.87 12.78 -14.13
CA GLY A 204 -24.96 14.10 -14.75
C GLY A 204 -24.68 14.11 -16.25
N ASN A 205 -25.09 15.20 -16.90
CA ASN A 205 -24.96 15.41 -18.34
C ASN A 205 -23.60 16.00 -18.74
N ALA A 206 -22.74 16.35 -17.78
CA ALA A 206 -21.45 16.95 -18.05
C ALA A 206 -20.41 15.91 -18.52
N TYR A 207 -19.55 16.30 -19.45
CA TYR A 207 -18.42 15.51 -19.94
C TYR A 207 -17.34 15.32 -18.83
N PRO A 208 -16.71 14.12 -18.74
CA PRO A 208 -17.02 12.87 -19.43
C PRO A 208 -18.19 12.12 -18.76
N ASN A 209 -19.07 11.51 -19.54
CA ASN A 209 -20.23 10.75 -19.05
C ASN A 209 -20.34 9.34 -19.64
N SER A 210 -19.28 8.87 -20.30
CA SER A 210 -19.20 7.56 -20.93
C SER A 210 -17.79 6.99 -20.85
N LEU A 211 -17.66 5.69 -21.11
CA LEU A 211 -16.36 5.03 -21.17
C LEU A 211 -15.42 5.69 -22.19
N MET A 212 -15.93 6.04 -23.39
CA MET A 212 -15.12 6.74 -24.40
C MET A 212 -14.73 8.14 -23.90
N GLY A 213 -15.65 8.81 -23.22
CA GLY A 213 -15.39 10.12 -22.64
C GLY A 213 -14.28 10.10 -21.59
N ILE A 214 -14.26 9.13 -20.68
CA ILE A 214 -13.20 9.04 -19.65
C ILE A 214 -11.84 8.69 -20.26
N ILE A 215 -11.81 7.84 -21.29
CA ILE A 215 -10.58 7.52 -22.02
C ILE A 215 -10.04 8.77 -22.73
N ALA A 216 -10.91 9.51 -23.41
CA ALA A 216 -10.55 10.76 -24.08
C ALA A 216 -10.08 11.82 -23.07
N PHE A 217 -10.75 11.95 -21.92
CA PHE A 217 -10.37 12.84 -20.83
C PHE A 217 -8.96 12.51 -20.29
N ASN A 218 -8.70 11.25 -19.97
CA ASN A 218 -7.38 10.83 -19.49
C ASN A 218 -6.29 11.11 -20.53
N ARG A 219 -6.57 10.82 -21.82
CA ARG A 219 -5.65 11.11 -22.92
C ARG A 219 -5.37 12.60 -23.05
N GLN A 220 -6.42 13.44 -22.97
CA GLN A 220 -6.28 14.89 -22.98
C GLN A 220 -5.46 15.39 -21.81
N ALA A 221 -5.67 14.87 -20.61
CA ALA A 221 -4.88 15.25 -19.43
C ALA A 221 -3.36 14.97 -19.62
N PHE A 222 -2.98 13.85 -20.24
CA PHE A 222 -1.58 13.58 -20.58
C PHE A 222 -1.04 14.49 -21.68
N LEU A 223 -1.85 14.82 -22.70
CA LEU A 223 -1.47 15.80 -23.72
C LEU A 223 -1.28 17.19 -23.12
N ASP A 224 -2.18 17.62 -22.27
CA ASP A 224 -2.10 18.89 -21.55
C ASP A 224 -0.84 18.95 -20.67
N ALA A 225 -0.50 17.82 -20.00
CA ALA A 225 0.72 17.72 -19.19
C ALA A 225 2.00 17.78 -20.05
N GLN A 226 2.01 17.19 -21.26
CA GLN A 226 3.11 17.33 -22.23
C GLN A 226 3.24 18.77 -22.73
N TRP A 227 2.11 19.42 -23.08
CA TRP A 227 2.11 20.82 -23.45
C TRP A 227 2.62 21.71 -22.29
N TYR A 228 2.15 21.43 -21.06
CA TYR A 228 2.58 22.13 -19.85
C TYR A 228 4.09 22.09 -19.63
N GLN A 229 4.73 20.99 -19.96
CA GLN A 229 6.18 20.84 -19.86
C GLN A 229 6.95 21.79 -20.82
N GLN A 230 6.37 22.04 -22.00
CA GLN A 230 7.04 22.81 -23.06
C GLN A 230 6.71 24.31 -23.05
N ALA A 231 5.55 24.68 -22.52
CA ALA A 231 5.06 26.06 -22.56
C ALA A 231 5.85 26.98 -21.63
N LYS A 232 6.39 28.10 -22.18
CA LYS A 232 7.19 29.07 -21.44
C LYS A 232 6.36 29.97 -20.51
N ASN A 233 5.17 30.41 -21.00
CA ASN A 233 4.24 31.28 -20.27
C ASN A 233 2.95 30.51 -20.02
N ARG A 234 2.90 29.75 -18.94
CA ARG A 234 1.74 28.91 -18.58
C ARG A 234 1.21 29.32 -17.21
N PRO A 235 -0.12 29.34 -17.01
CA PRO A 235 -0.68 29.45 -15.68
C PRO A 235 -0.27 28.24 -14.84
N HIS A 236 -0.04 28.46 -13.55
CA HIS A 236 0.29 27.35 -12.63
C HIS A 236 -0.88 26.37 -12.53
N SER A 237 -0.57 25.08 -12.69
CA SER A 237 -1.50 23.98 -12.51
C SER A 237 -0.85 22.88 -11.66
N ALA A 238 -1.24 22.78 -10.39
CA ALA A 238 -0.72 21.77 -9.48
C ALA A 238 -0.92 20.34 -10.02
N ALA A 239 -2.04 20.10 -10.69
CA ALA A 239 -2.35 18.78 -11.26
C ALA A 239 -1.41 18.44 -12.43
N LEU A 240 -1.21 19.35 -13.38
CA LEU A 240 -0.32 19.11 -14.53
C LEU A 240 1.15 19.03 -14.10
N GLU A 241 1.55 19.80 -13.09
CA GLU A 241 2.89 19.74 -12.51
C GLU A 241 3.14 18.39 -11.83
N ALA A 242 2.17 17.90 -11.08
CA ALA A 242 2.25 16.60 -10.41
C ALA A 242 2.31 15.39 -11.37
N MET A 243 1.92 15.56 -12.65
CA MET A 243 2.05 14.55 -13.70
C MET A 243 3.45 14.49 -14.34
N GLN A 244 4.30 15.52 -14.16
CA GLN A 244 5.60 15.58 -14.82
C GLN A 244 6.55 14.42 -14.46
N PRO A 245 6.63 13.95 -13.20
CA PRO A 245 7.44 12.77 -12.87
C PRO A 245 7.02 11.51 -13.63
N ALA A 246 5.71 11.33 -13.89
CA ALA A 246 5.20 10.20 -14.65
C ALA A 246 5.60 10.27 -16.14
N LEU A 247 5.47 11.43 -16.78
CA LEU A 247 5.93 11.65 -18.15
C LEU A 247 7.44 11.53 -18.31
N ALA A 248 8.20 11.78 -17.26
CA ALA A 248 9.65 11.60 -17.23
C ALA A 248 10.10 10.18 -16.87
N GLY A 249 9.19 9.21 -16.72
CA GLY A 249 9.49 7.83 -16.35
C GLY A 249 10.01 7.65 -14.91
N ARG A 250 9.90 8.66 -14.05
CA ARG A 250 10.38 8.64 -12.66
C ARG A 250 9.30 8.23 -11.65
N LEU A 251 8.05 8.24 -12.04
CA LEU A 251 6.91 7.82 -11.25
C LEU A 251 6.07 6.84 -12.07
N PRO A 252 5.86 5.60 -11.62
CA PRO A 252 4.99 4.65 -12.28
C PRO A 252 3.56 5.18 -12.39
N VAL A 253 2.82 4.69 -13.40
CA VAL A 253 1.40 5.00 -13.58
C VAL A 253 0.58 3.74 -13.35
N ALA A 254 -0.27 3.77 -12.33
CA ALA A 254 -1.13 2.67 -11.94
C ALA A 254 -2.51 2.82 -12.60
N PHE A 255 -2.76 2.00 -13.60
CA PHE A 255 -4.02 1.95 -14.34
C PHE A 255 -4.97 0.94 -13.72
N ARG A 256 -6.15 1.38 -13.32
CA ARG A 256 -7.20 0.47 -12.86
C ARG A 256 -7.84 -0.22 -14.06
N ALA A 257 -7.61 -1.53 -14.19
CA ALA A 257 -8.10 -2.33 -15.30
C ALA A 257 -8.37 -3.77 -14.83
N SER A 258 -9.64 -4.17 -14.81
CA SER A 258 -10.08 -5.47 -14.28
C SER A 258 -10.27 -6.53 -15.36
N THR A 259 -10.59 -6.12 -16.58
CA THR A 259 -10.82 -7.00 -17.72
C THR A 259 -9.67 -6.94 -18.72
N SER A 260 -9.49 -7.99 -19.54
CA SER A 260 -8.48 -8.02 -20.61
C SER A 260 -8.55 -6.80 -21.54
N ARG A 261 -9.76 -6.35 -21.88
CA ARG A 261 -9.95 -5.17 -22.73
C ARG A 261 -9.50 -3.88 -22.08
N GLU A 262 -9.73 -3.73 -20.77
CA GLU A 262 -9.26 -2.57 -20.01
C GLU A 262 -7.73 -2.59 -19.88
N VAL A 263 -7.15 -3.76 -19.65
CA VAL A 263 -5.69 -3.94 -19.63
C VAL A 263 -5.07 -3.49 -20.94
N MET A 264 -5.61 -3.94 -22.09
CA MET A 264 -5.10 -3.53 -23.41
C MET A 264 -5.17 -2.02 -23.61
N ARG A 265 -6.30 -1.36 -23.23
CA ARG A 265 -6.42 0.10 -23.29
C ARG A 265 -5.43 0.84 -22.42
N ALA A 266 -5.16 0.30 -21.21
CA ALA A 266 -4.16 0.84 -20.31
C ALA A 266 -2.74 0.74 -20.90
N LEU A 267 -2.39 -0.41 -21.49
CA LEU A 267 -1.11 -0.62 -22.16
C LEU A 267 -0.95 0.28 -23.41
N ASP A 268 -2.01 0.46 -24.19
CA ASP A 268 -2.00 1.38 -25.35
C ASP A 268 -1.76 2.83 -24.90
N MET A 269 -2.40 3.25 -23.81
CA MET A 269 -2.16 4.58 -23.22
C MET A 269 -0.73 4.70 -22.69
N ALA A 270 -0.25 3.71 -21.97
CA ALA A 270 1.13 3.69 -21.46
C ALA A 270 2.15 3.77 -22.60
N LYS A 271 1.94 3.03 -23.68
CA LYS A 271 2.77 3.08 -24.89
C LYS A 271 2.75 4.45 -25.56
N ALA A 272 1.55 5.05 -25.73
CA ALA A 272 1.38 6.34 -26.39
C ALA A 272 2.13 7.48 -25.68
N PHE A 273 2.18 7.45 -24.35
CA PHE A 273 2.83 8.48 -23.51
C PHE A 273 4.16 8.05 -22.90
N LYS A 274 4.67 6.86 -23.25
CA LYS A 274 5.92 6.27 -22.74
C LYS A 274 5.95 6.18 -21.21
N LEU A 275 4.83 5.76 -20.62
CA LEU A 275 4.66 5.62 -19.18
C LEU A 275 5.17 4.25 -18.70
N ASP A 276 5.54 4.17 -17.43
CA ASP A 276 5.90 2.93 -16.73
C ASP A 276 4.64 2.30 -16.10
N PRO A 277 4.01 1.26 -16.70
CA PRO A 277 2.68 0.82 -16.31
C PRO A 277 2.67 -0.15 -15.13
N ILE A 278 1.71 0.08 -14.22
CA ILE A 278 1.23 -0.90 -13.24
C ILE A 278 -0.27 -1.10 -13.53
N ILE A 279 -0.72 -2.35 -13.66
CA ILE A 279 -2.14 -2.68 -13.80
C ILE A 279 -2.69 -3.01 -12.44
N THR A 280 -3.74 -2.32 -11.97
CA THR A 280 -4.41 -2.57 -10.68
C THR A 280 -5.81 -3.09 -10.88
N ALA A 281 -6.39 -3.71 -9.85
CA ALA A 281 -7.70 -4.36 -9.89
C ALA A 281 -7.81 -5.50 -10.93
N ALA A 282 -6.69 -6.04 -11.42
CA ALA A 282 -6.66 -7.05 -12.45
C ALA A 282 -7.36 -8.34 -11.99
N ARG A 283 -8.20 -8.93 -12.86
CA ARG A 283 -8.84 -10.23 -12.64
C ARG A 283 -8.85 -11.10 -13.89
N GLN A 284 -9.02 -10.52 -15.07
CA GLN A 284 -8.99 -11.22 -16.35
C GLN A 284 -7.63 -10.97 -17.01
N VAL A 285 -6.70 -11.89 -16.85
CA VAL A 285 -5.31 -11.74 -17.32
C VAL A 285 -4.90 -12.82 -18.31
N ASP A 286 -5.73 -13.86 -18.49
CA ASP A 286 -5.37 -15.06 -19.24
C ASP A 286 -4.94 -14.75 -20.69
N ASP A 287 -5.66 -13.85 -21.36
CA ASP A 287 -5.45 -13.54 -22.77
C ASP A 287 -4.46 -12.38 -23.03
N VAL A 288 -3.89 -11.76 -21.96
CA VAL A 288 -3.07 -10.54 -22.07
C VAL A 288 -1.68 -10.66 -21.42
N THR A 289 -1.29 -11.86 -20.97
CA THR A 289 0.01 -12.06 -20.32
C THR A 289 1.20 -11.74 -21.20
N ALA A 290 1.11 -12.04 -22.50
CA ALA A 290 2.13 -11.71 -23.48
C ALA A 290 2.31 -10.19 -23.62
N ASP A 291 1.20 -9.45 -23.68
CA ASP A 291 1.21 -7.99 -23.80
C ASP A 291 1.72 -7.33 -22.51
N LEU A 292 1.30 -7.85 -21.35
CA LEU A 292 1.82 -7.41 -20.04
C LEU A 292 3.33 -7.57 -19.97
N LYS A 293 3.84 -8.73 -20.39
CA LYS A 293 5.28 -9.00 -20.41
C LYS A 293 6.03 -8.12 -21.40
N ALA A 294 5.50 -7.96 -22.62
CA ALA A 294 6.10 -7.11 -23.65
C ALA A 294 6.19 -5.63 -23.23
N ALA A 295 5.18 -5.16 -22.47
CA ALA A 295 5.15 -3.83 -21.90
C ALA A 295 5.95 -3.68 -20.59
N ASN A 296 6.59 -4.75 -20.09
CA ASN A 296 7.21 -4.82 -18.76
C ASN A 296 6.24 -4.31 -17.65
N ALA A 297 4.94 -4.55 -17.83
CA ALA A 297 3.92 -4.12 -16.91
C ALA A 297 3.92 -5.00 -15.65
N ARG A 298 3.76 -4.36 -14.51
CA ARG A 298 3.57 -5.03 -13.23
C ARG A 298 2.08 -5.12 -12.93
N VAL A 299 1.67 -6.14 -12.19
CA VAL A 299 0.25 -6.38 -11.94
C VAL A 299 -0.04 -6.38 -10.43
N ILE A 300 -1.03 -5.64 -10.02
CA ILE A 300 -1.66 -5.74 -8.71
C ILE A 300 -2.98 -6.46 -8.91
N TYR A 301 -2.99 -7.73 -8.50
CA TYR A 301 -4.11 -8.64 -8.74
C TYR A 301 -5.14 -8.53 -7.63
N SER A 302 -6.41 -8.37 -7.99
CA SER A 302 -7.49 -8.23 -7.02
C SER A 302 -7.88 -9.57 -6.41
N LEU A 303 -7.83 -9.67 -5.09
CA LEU A 303 -8.35 -10.81 -4.33
C LEU A 303 -9.86 -10.69 -4.05
N ASN A 304 -10.51 -9.62 -4.48
CA ASN A 304 -11.97 -9.50 -4.42
C ASN A 304 -12.61 -10.30 -5.57
N PHE A 305 -12.70 -11.61 -5.36
CA PHE A 305 -13.25 -12.51 -6.38
C PHE A 305 -14.77 -12.33 -6.54
N PRO A 306 -15.28 -12.41 -7.80
CA PRO A 306 -16.71 -12.30 -8.05
C PRO A 306 -17.48 -13.42 -7.33
N THR A 307 -18.52 -13.03 -6.62
CA THR A 307 -19.44 -13.95 -5.98
C THR A 307 -20.82 -13.87 -6.62
N ARG A 308 -21.66 -14.89 -6.42
CA ARG A 308 -23.07 -14.82 -6.80
C ARG A 308 -23.76 -13.71 -6.00
N ARG A 309 -24.54 -12.89 -6.66
CA ARG A 309 -25.31 -11.82 -6.00
C ARG A 309 -26.33 -12.46 -5.07
N PRO A 310 -26.38 -12.10 -3.78
CA PRO A 310 -27.35 -12.66 -2.85
C PRO A 310 -28.83 -12.39 -3.22
N SER A 311 -29.07 -11.32 -4.00
CA SER A 311 -30.41 -10.94 -4.48
C SER A 311 -30.93 -11.77 -5.67
N LEU A 312 -30.08 -12.62 -6.28
CA LEU A 312 -30.52 -13.50 -7.37
C LEU A 312 -31.24 -14.72 -6.81
N ALA A 313 -32.40 -15.05 -7.38
CA ALA A 313 -33.11 -16.27 -7.05
C ALA A 313 -32.19 -17.50 -7.27
N PRO A 314 -32.30 -18.55 -6.43
CA PRO A 314 -31.40 -19.71 -6.50
C PRO A 314 -31.32 -20.37 -7.87
N ASP A 315 -32.40 -20.34 -8.62
CA ASP A 315 -32.60 -20.91 -9.95
C ASP A 315 -32.36 -19.90 -11.11
N ALA A 316 -32.02 -18.64 -10.79
CA ALA A 316 -31.77 -17.64 -11.83
C ALA A 316 -30.48 -17.93 -12.59
N ASP A 317 -30.58 -17.89 -13.93
CA ASP A 317 -29.44 -17.99 -14.82
C ASP A 317 -28.53 -16.77 -14.72
N GLU A 318 -27.23 -17.02 -14.73
CA GLU A 318 -26.21 -15.97 -14.82
C GLU A 318 -25.52 -16.01 -16.20
N PRO A 319 -25.15 -14.87 -16.76
CA PRO A 319 -24.39 -14.84 -18.02
C PRO A 319 -23.13 -15.70 -17.96
N LEU A 320 -22.84 -16.42 -19.04
CA LEU A 320 -21.66 -17.29 -19.12
C LEU A 320 -20.34 -16.55 -18.84
N SER A 321 -20.26 -15.28 -19.22
CA SER A 321 -19.10 -14.41 -18.92
C SER A 321 -18.87 -14.25 -17.41
N VAL A 322 -19.93 -14.08 -16.62
CA VAL A 322 -19.85 -13.94 -15.15
C VAL A 322 -19.43 -15.28 -14.52
N LEU A 323 -19.98 -16.39 -15.00
CA LEU A 323 -19.60 -17.72 -14.51
C LEU A 323 -18.13 -18.04 -14.83
N ARG A 324 -17.66 -17.71 -16.02
CA ARG A 324 -16.26 -17.87 -16.43
C ARG A 324 -15.32 -16.99 -15.59
N GLU A 325 -15.67 -15.72 -15.38
CA GLU A 325 -14.88 -14.83 -14.54
C GLU A 325 -14.76 -15.39 -13.11
N ARG A 326 -15.87 -15.84 -12.51
CA ARG A 326 -15.88 -16.44 -11.18
C ARG A 326 -15.00 -17.69 -11.08
N ALA A 327 -15.06 -18.54 -12.09
CA ALA A 327 -14.28 -19.80 -12.13
C ALA A 327 -12.79 -19.55 -12.38
N ASN A 328 -12.42 -18.50 -13.12
CA ASN A 328 -11.04 -18.25 -13.52
C ASN A 328 -10.32 -17.24 -12.62
N ALA A 329 -11.02 -16.33 -11.96
CA ALA A 329 -10.38 -15.32 -11.11
C ALA A 329 -9.40 -15.91 -10.07
N PRO A 330 -9.67 -17.02 -9.35
CA PRO A 330 -8.68 -17.59 -8.45
C PRO A 330 -7.45 -18.22 -9.14
N LYS A 331 -7.52 -18.50 -10.46
CA LYS A 331 -6.45 -19.12 -11.27
C LYS A 331 -5.50 -18.09 -11.90
N GLY A 332 -5.97 -16.84 -12.10
CA GLY A 332 -5.20 -15.78 -12.78
C GLY A 332 -3.80 -15.58 -12.21
N PRO A 333 -3.57 -15.59 -10.89
CA PRO A 333 -2.22 -15.45 -10.34
C PRO A 333 -1.25 -16.54 -10.76
N ALA A 334 -1.71 -17.79 -10.92
CA ALA A 334 -0.88 -18.88 -11.43
C ALA A 334 -0.51 -18.67 -12.91
N VAL A 335 -1.40 -18.06 -13.69
CA VAL A 335 -1.13 -17.70 -15.10
C VAL A 335 -0.08 -16.60 -15.18
N LEU A 336 -0.16 -15.57 -14.33
CA LEU A 336 0.86 -14.50 -14.23
C LEU A 336 2.22 -15.04 -13.83
N ASP A 337 2.28 -15.92 -12.81
CA ASP A 337 3.51 -16.55 -12.34
C ASP A 337 4.18 -17.36 -13.46
N LYS A 338 3.41 -18.23 -14.13
CA LYS A 338 3.88 -19.02 -15.26
C LYS A 338 4.40 -18.15 -16.43
N ALA A 339 3.79 -17.01 -16.67
CA ALA A 339 4.22 -16.06 -17.69
C ALA A 339 5.45 -15.25 -17.28
N GLY A 340 5.86 -15.30 -16.01
CA GLY A 340 6.96 -14.50 -15.44
C GLY A 340 6.62 -13.01 -15.36
N VAL A 341 5.35 -12.66 -15.18
CA VAL A 341 4.90 -11.30 -14.92
C VAL A 341 4.99 -11.01 -13.42
N LEU A 342 5.67 -9.93 -13.04
CA LEU A 342 5.77 -9.54 -11.63
C LEU A 342 4.40 -9.08 -11.13
N PHE A 343 3.91 -9.73 -10.07
CA PHE A 343 2.61 -9.39 -9.49
C PHE A 343 2.62 -9.37 -7.96
N ALA A 344 1.65 -8.67 -7.40
CA ALA A 344 1.30 -8.64 -5.99
C ALA A 344 -0.23 -8.63 -5.85
N PHE A 345 -0.74 -8.66 -4.62
CA PHE A 345 -2.17 -8.72 -4.34
C PHE A 345 -2.72 -7.43 -3.74
N GLU A 346 -4.01 -7.18 -3.98
CA GLU A 346 -4.77 -6.12 -3.34
C GLU A 346 -6.11 -6.62 -2.76
N SER A 347 -6.55 -5.94 -1.69
CA SER A 347 -7.82 -6.21 -1.02
C SER A 347 -8.97 -5.31 -1.46
N ALA A 348 -8.74 -4.37 -2.37
CA ALA A 348 -9.74 -3.37 -2.72
C ALA A 348 -11.14 -3.98 -2.97
N GLY A 349 -12.12 -3.54 -2.18
CA GLY A 349 -13.50 -4.04 -2.24
C GLY A 349 -13.79 -5.23 -1.33
N LEU A 350 -12.83 -5.81 -0.60
CA LEU A 350 -13.09 -6.74 0.48
C LEU A 350 -13.64 -6.00 1.70
N SER A 351 -14.66 -6.57 2.34
CA SER A 351 -15.28 -6.00 3.53
C SER A 351 -14.55 -6.35 4.83
N ASP A 352 -13.91 -7.51 4.87
CA ASP A 352 -13.12 -8.00 6.02
C ASP A 352 -11.65 -8.17 5.61
N PRO A 353 -10.69 -7.52 6.29
CA PRO A 353 -9.26 -7.73 6.02
C PRO A 353 -8.79 -9.18 6.15
N LYS A 354 -9.47 -10.02 6.96
CA LYS A 354 -9.17 -11.45 7.09
C LYS A 354 -9.40 -12.22 5.78
N ASP A 355 -10.29 -11.75 4.92
CA ASP A 355 -10.52 -12.35 3.60
C ASP A 355 -9.33 -12.17 2.64
N PHE A 356 -8.42 -11.25 2.92
CA PHE A 356 -7.21 -11.05 2.11
C PHE A 356 -6.35 -12.32 2.07
N LEU A 357 -5.95 -12.84 3.23
CA LEU A 357 -5.19 -14.09 3.31
C LEU A 357 -6.02 -15.29 2.83
N LYS A 358 -7.28 -15.38 3.23
CA LYS A 358 -8.18 -16.47 2.82
C LYS A 358 -8.36 -16.55 1.30
N ASN A 359 -8.45 -15.41 0.61
CA ASN A 359 -8.56 -15.41 -0.84
C ASN A 359 -7.20 -15.65 -1.52
N ALA A 360 -6.08 -15.27 -0.90
CA ALA A 360 -4.75 -15.70 -1.35
C ALA A 360 -4.58 -17.25 -1.24
N GLN A 361 -5.06 -17.88 -0.17
CA GLN A 361 -5.10 -19.35 -0.02
C GLN A 361 -5.90 -20.01 -1.15
N LYS A 362 -7.03 -19.39 -1.58
CA LYS A 362 -7.79 -19.90 -2.75
C LYS A 362 -6.96 -19.88 -4.04
N THR A 363 -6.06 -18.91 -4.22
CA THR A 363 -5.18 -18.92 -5.41
C THR A 363 -4.22 -20.10 -5.40
N VAL A 364 -3.71 -20.46 -4.22
CA VAL A 364 -2.85 -21.64 -4.04
C VAL A 364 -3.64 -22.92 -4.34
N ALA A 365 -4.86 -23.05 -3.81
CA ALA A 365 -5.75 -24.17 -4.11
C ALA A 365 -6.12 -24.26 -5.61
N ASN A 366 -5.95 -23.17 -6.38
CA ASN A 366 -6.20 -23.10 -7.81
C ASN A 366 -4.93 -23.06 -8.68
N GLY A 367 -3.79 -23.53 -8.14
CA GLY A 367 -2.59 -23.83 -8.92
C GLY A 367 -1.43 -22.84 -8.79
N LEU A 368 -1.55 -21.80 -7.99
CA LEU A 368 -0.40 -20.95 -7.65
C LEU A 368 0.49 -21.67 -6.62
N SER A 369 1.80 -21.65 -6.80
CA SER A 369 2.71 -22.21 -5.80
C SER A 369 2.68 -21.39 -4.49
N LYS A 370 2.86 -22.07 -3.34
CA LYS A 370 2.93 -21.40 -2.02
C LYS A 370 4.05 -20.33 -1.99
N ASP A 371 5.19 -20.61 -2.62
CA ASP A 371 6.32 -19.68 -2.72
C ASP A 371 5.96 -18.41 -3.52
N ALA A 372 5.33 -18.57 -4.69
CA ALA A 372 4.87 -17.44 -5.50
C ALA A 372 3.78 -16.62 -4.79
N ALA A 373 2.83 -17.29 -4.12
CA ALA A 373 1.80 -16.62 -3.32
C ALA A 373 2.42 -15.81 -2.16
N LEU A 374 3.36 -16.41 -1.44
CA LEU A 374 4.06 -15.71 -0.35
C LEU A 374 4.87 -14.52 -0.87
N LYS A 375 5.60 -14.67 -1.98
CA LYS A 375 6.30 -13.56 -2.62
C LYS A 375 5.34 -12.44 -3.03
N ALA A 376 4.20 -12.77 -3.62
CA ALA A 376 3.19 -11.80 -4.02
C ALA A 376 2.57 -11.03 -2.84
N LEU A 377 2.44 -11.68 -1.68
CA LEU A 377 1.97 -11.08 -0.43
C LEU A 377 3.04 -10.25 0.30
N THR A 378 4.33 -10.39 -0.06
CA THR A 378 5.44 -9.83 0.72
C THR A 378 6.48 -9.14 -0.15
N LEU A 379 7.52 -9.85 -0.63
CA LEU A 379 8.67 -9.28 -1.32
C LEU A 379 8.32 -8.63 -2.66
N ASN A 380 7.47 -9.26 -3.47
CA ASN A 380 7.03 -8.67 -4.74
C ASN A 380 6.23 -7.39 -4.48
N ALA A 381 5.32 -7.40 -3.50
CA ALA A 381 4.55 -6.21 -3.10
C ALA A 381 5.48 -5.07 -2.66
N ALA A 382 6.46 -5.37 -1.80
CA ALA A 382 7.47 -4.40 -1.37
C ALA A 382 8.29 -3.86 -2.55
N THR A 383 8.69 -4.73 -3.48
CA THR A 383 9.44 -4.36 -4.70
C THR A 383 8.61 -3.46 -5.61
N LEU A 384 7.34 -3.82 -5.86
CA LEU A 384 6.39 -3.01 -6.64
C LEU A 384 6.19 -1.61 -6.04
N ALA A 385 6.15 -1.54 -4.70
CA ALA A 385 6.05 -0.26 -3.99
C ALA A 385 7.40 0.48 -3.90
N GLY A 386 8.51 -0.11 -4.37
CA GLY A 386 9.87 0.47 -4.29
C GLY A 386 10.40 0.57 -2.86
N ALA A 387 10.03 -0.39 -1.98
CA ALA A 387 10.44 -0.48 -0.59
C ALA A 387 11.00 -1.88 -0.23
N GLY A 388 11.44 -2.66 -1.24
CA GLY A 388 11.96 -4.01 -1.05
C GLY A 388 13.25 -4.08 -0.23
N ASP A 389 13.98 -2.99 -0.13
CA ASP A 389 15.13 -2.80 0.75
C ASP A 389 14.74 -2.63 2.23
N ARG A 390 13.50 -2.26 2.52
CA ARG A 390 13.02 -1.92 3.86
C ARG A 390 12.09 -2.96 4.48
N ILE A 391 11.23 -3.60 3.66
CA ILE A 391 10.21 -4.57 4.10
C ILE A 391 10.08 -5.73 3.11
N GLY A 392 9.21 -6.70 3.38
CA GLY A 392 8.84 -7.79 2.48
C GLY A 392 9.66 -9.06 2.62
N SER A 393 10.71 -9.07 3.46
CA SER A 393 11.48 -10.27 3.81
C SER A 393 12.08 -10.12 5.21
N LEU A 394 12.52 -11.26 5.80
CA LEU A 394 13.13 -11.28 7.13
C LEU A 394 14.66 -11.18 7.00
N ASP A 395 15.14 -10.03 6.54
CA ASP A 395 16.58 -9.78 6.45
C ASP A 395 17.04 -8.82 7.53
N ARG A 396 18.29 -8.97 7.95
CA ARG A 396 18.92 -8.02 8.87
C ARG A 396 18.87 -6.59 8.31
N GLY A 397 18.50 -5.64 9.17
CA GLY A 397 18.40 -4.22 8.82
C GLY A 397 17.03 -3.79 8.26
N LYS A 398 16.16 -4.73 7.90
CA LYS A 398 14.79 -4.41 7.50
C LYS A 398 13.89 -4.14 8.71
N ILE A 399 12.80 -3.44 8.46
CA ILE A 399 11.77 -3.15 9.47
C ILE A 399 11.18 -4.47 9.96
N ALA A 400 11.04 -4.62 11.26
CA ALA A 400 10.51 -5.80 11.91
C ALA A 400 8.96 -5.87 11.75
N ASN A 401 8.54 -6.06 10.52
CA ASN A 401 7.18 -6.38 10.11
C ASN A 401 7.09 -7.89 9.91
N LEU A 402 6.48 -8.61 10.84
CA LEU A 402 6.43 -10.06 10.79
C LEU A 402 5.13 -10.62 11.39
N ILE A 403 4.76 -11.80 10.94
CA ILE A 403 3.65 -12.58 11.48
C ILE A 403 4.17 -13.94 11.95
N VAL A 404 3.57 -14.44 13.02
CA VAL A 404 3.86 -15.76 13.57
C VAL A 404 2.60 -16.59 13.53
N THR A 405 2.66 -17.74 12.87
CA THR A 405 1.50 -18.61 12.68
C THR A 405 1.69 -19.97 13.34
N GLU A 406 0.60 -20.59 13.73
CA GLU A 406 0.55 -22.00 14.07
C GLU A 406 0.16 -22.77 12.80
N GLY A 407 1.12 -23.49 12.20
CA GLY A 407 0.94 -24.13 10.90
C GLY A 407 1.45 -23.31 9.71
N ASP A 408 1.24 -23.85 8.51
CA ASP A 408 1.61 -23.21 7.25
C ASP A 408 0.63 -22.08 6.89
N LEU A 409 1.13 -20.93 6.45
CA LEU A 409 0.32 -19.75 6.13
C LEU A 409 -0.82 -20.01 5.13
N PHE A 410 -0.62 -21.00 4.24
CA PHE A 410 -1.59 -21.33 3.20
C PHE A 410 -2.54 -22.48 3.55
N ASP A 411 -2.48 -22.99 4.77
CA ASP A 411 -3.44 -23.97 5.24
C ASP A 411 -4.67 -23.27 5.82
N GLU A 412 -5.88 -23.74 5.48
CA GLU A 412 -7.15 -23.10 5.89
C GLU A 412 -7.33 -22.98 7.41
N LYS A 413 -6.70 -23.88 8.17
CA LYS A 413 -6.79 -23.94 9.64
C LYS A 413 -5.72 -23.11 10.35
N THR A 414 -4.85 -22.44 9.61
CA THR A 414 -3.76 -21.65 10.18
C THR A 414 -4.27 -20.50 11.03
N ALA A 415 -3.72 -20.39 12.24
CA ALA A 415 -4.00 -19.28 13.14
C ALA A 415 -2.78 -18.34 13.24
N ILE A 416 -3.00 -17.06 13.08
CA ILE A 416 -2.00 -16.03 13.37
C ILE A 416 -1.96 -15.87 14.89
N LYS A 417 -0.79 -16.12 15.50
CA LYS A 417 -0.58 -16.03 16.96
C LYS A 417 0.02 -14.70 17.38
N HIS A 418 0.93 -14.16 16.55
CA HIS A 418 1.52 -12.85 16.82
C HIS A 418 1.67 -12.09 15.51
N VAL A 419 1.48 -10.78 15.61
CA VAL A 419 1.77 -9.81 14.54
C VAL A 419 2.66 -8.73 15.12
N PHE A 420 3.70 -8.38 14.40
CA PHE A 420 4.54 -7.24 14.73
C PHE A 420 4.58 -6.26 13.58
N VAL A 421 4.31 -5.01 13.88
CA VAL A 421 4.45 -3.89 12.95
C VAL A 421 5.49 -2.94 13.50
N ASN A 422 6.53 -2.68 12.74
CA ASN A 422 7.64 -1.85 13.18
C ASN A 422 8.26 -2.33 14.52
N GLY A 423 8.35 -3.66 14.69
CA GLY A 423 8.88 -4.30 15.90
C GLY A 423 7.96 -4.24 17.12
N ARG A 424 6.74 -3.74 17.00
CA ARG A 424 5.77 -3.66 18.08
C ARG A 424 4.69 -4.70 17.96
N PRO A 425 4.30 -5.38 19.02
CA PRO A 425 3.25 -6.37 18.99
C PRO A 425 1.90 -5.70 18.74
N VAL A 426 1.11 -6.29 17.86
CA VAL A 426 -0.29 -5.95 17.63
C VAL A 426 -1.14 -6.79 18.55
N LYS A 427 -2.09 -6.16 19.27
CA LYS A 427 -3.06 -6.88 20.07
C LYS A 427 -4.04 -7.57 19.12
N LEU A 428 -4.11 -8.89 19.18
CA LEU A 428 -5.09 -9.70 18.45
C LEU A 428 -6.37 -9.85 19.27
N ASN A 429 -7.54 -9.65 18.63
CA ASN A 429 -8.85 -9.78 19.24
C ASN A 429 -9.47 -11.15 18.92
#